data_c784c25bb24f429f166ee5431d7295d6
#
_entry.id   c784c25bb24f429f166ee5431d7295d6
#
_cell.length_a   1.000
_cell.length_b   1.000
_cell.length_c   1.000
_cell.angle_alpha   90.00
_cell.angle_beta   90.00
_cell.angle_gamma   90.00
#
_symmetry.space_group_name_H-M   'P 1'
#
loop_
_entity.id
_entity.type
_entity.pdbx_description
1 polymer ?
#
loop_
_entity_poly.entity_id
_entity_poly.type
_entity_poly.pdbx_seq_one_letter_code
_entity_poly.pdbx_strand_id
1 'polypeptide(L)'
;DKAKLIKRNKKLKLNIGNIHISRDWGWAPDYVDAIIKIIRRNNPSDFVISTGRSTKLKKVIKIVFSYYGLDYKKFTKVNKKFFRKNEILNSIGNSNKAKKVLSWKSKTNIEKILKNIIEERLF
;
A
#
# COMPACT_ATOMS: atom_id res chain seq x y z
N ASP A 1 -2.80 -12.65 4.64
CA ASP A 1 -3.54 -13.82 5.12
C ASP A 1 -4.20 -14.63 4.00
N LYS A 2 -5.03 -14.04 3.10
CA LYS A 2 -5.76 -14.82 2.06
C LYS A 2 -4.83 -15.58 1.12
N ALA A 3 -3.71 -15.01 0.68
CA ALA A 3 -2.73 -15.71 -0.18
C ALA A 3 -2.09 -16.91 0.55
N LYS A 4 -1.77 -16.76 1.85
CA LYS A 4 -1.26 -17.85 2.71
C LYS A 4 -2.27 -19.02 2.80
N LEU A 5 -3.56 -18.70 2.96
CA LEU A 5 -4.63 -19.70 2.95
C LEU A 5 -4.77 -20.39 1.59
N ILE A 6 -4.71 -19.63 0.48
CA ILE A 6 -4.76 -20.18 -0.88
C ILE A 6 -3.56 -21.09 -1.16
N LYS A 7 -2.36 -20.77 -0.63
CA LYS A 7 -1.20 -21.66 -0.75
C LYS A 7 -1.47 -23.04 -0.12
N ARG A 8 -2.16 -23.06 1.03
CA ARG A 8 -2.53 -24.30 1.74
C ARG A 8 -3.69 -25.03 1.07
N ASN A 9 -4.69 -24.29 0.58
CA ASN A 9 -5.88 -24.85 -0.07
C ASN A 9 -6.15 -24.17 -1.42
N LYS A 10 -5.74 -24.81 -2.51
CA LYS A 10 -5.86 -24.32 -3.88
C LYS A 10 -7.31 -24.20 -4.40
N LYS A 11 -8.31 -24.75 -3.69
CA LYS A 11 -9.73 -24.55 -4.01
C LYS A 11 -10.21 -23.13 -3.68
N LEU A 12 -9.52 -22.44 -2.78
CA LEU A 12 -9.86 -21.08 -2.38
C LEU A 12 -9.50 -20.05 -3.47
N LYS A 13 -10.29 -18.98 -3.54
CA LYS A 13 -10.06 -17.82 -4.42
C LYS A 13 -10.09 -16.52 -3.62
N LEU A 14 -9.38 -15.52 -4.11
CA LEU A 14 -9.50 -14.13 -3.65
C LEU A 14 -10.62 -13.47 -4.47
N ASN A 15 -11.79 -13.25 -3.84
CA ASN A 15 -12.84 -12.43 -4.44
C ASN A 15 -12.58 -10.96 -4.07
N ILE A 16 -12.51 -10.08 -5.07
CA ILE A 16 -12.13 -8.69 -4.89
C ILE A 16 -12.87 -7.79 -5.89
N GLY A 17 -12.97 -6.49 -5.60
CA GLY A 17 -13.55 -5.50 -6.50
C GLY A 17 -12.57 -5.04 -7.59
N ASN A 18 -12.57 -3.75 -7.86
CA ASN A 18 -11.75 -3.17 -8.92
C ASN A 18 -10.25 -3.23 -8.61
N ILE A 19 -9.50 -4.04 -9.33
CA ILE A 19 -8.04 -4.18 -9.19
C ILE A 19 -7.24 -3.14 -9.98
N HIS A 20 -7.92 -2.30 -10.78
CA HIS A 20 -7.28 -1.28 -11.60
C HIS A 20 -7.10 0.06 -10.89
N ILE A 21 -7.66 0.19 -9.69
CA ILE A 21 -7.45 1.37 -8.85
C ILE A 21 -5.98 1.47 -8.43
N SER A 22 -5.52 2.71 -8.27
CA SER A 22 -4.17 3.03 -7.82
C SER A 22 -4.22 3.85 -6.55
N ARG A 23 -3.32 3.59 -5.61
CA ARG A 23 -3.22 4.31 -4.33
C ARG A 23 -1.76 4.61 -4.01
N ASP A 24 -1.57 5.62 -3.21
CA ASP A 24 -0.30 5.91 -2.55
C ASP A 24 -0.20 5.02 -1.31
N TRP A 25 0.64 3.97 -1.40
CA TRP A 25 0.84 3.00 -0.32
C TRP A 25 2.12 3.36 0.44
N GLY A 26 1.99 3.69 1.71
CA GLY A 26 3.13 4.03 2.55
C GLY A 26 3.35 3.06 3.70
N TRP A 27 4.54 3.16 4.30
CA TRP A 27 4.97 2.37 5.45
C TRP A 27 4.73 3.16 6.73
N ALA A 28 4.01 2.59 7.69
CA ALA A 28 3.64 3.28 8.92
C ALA A 28 4.85 3.85 9.70
N PRO A 29 5.97 3.12 9.89
CA PRO A 29 7.15 3.68 10.55
C PRO A 29 7.74 4.91 9.84
N ASP A 30 7.73 4.96 8.50
CA ASP A 30 8.14 6.17 7.77
C ASP A 30 7.25 7.37 8.14
N TYR A 31 5.94 7.14 8.33
CA TYR A 31 4.96 8.18 8.68
C TYR A 31 5.09 8.63 10.13
N VAL A 32 5.42 7.71 11.04
CA VAL A 32 5.72 8.04 12.43
C VAL A 32 6.93 8.98 12.52
N ASP A 33 7.99 8.75 11.73
CA ASP A 33 9.13 9.67 11.64
C ASP A 33 8.70 11.07 11.21
N ALA A 34 7.78 11.19 10.25
CA ALA A 34 7.22 12.48 9.85
C ALA A 34 6.45 13.17 11.00
N ILE A 35 5.62 12.42 11.72
CA ILE A 35 4.84 12.93 12.86
C ILE A 35 5.75 13.47 13.95
N ILE A 36 6.81 12.72 14.31
CA ILE A 36 7.80 13.17 15.29
C ILE A 36 8.47 14.48 14.86
N LYS A 37 8.84 14.60 13.56
CA LYS A 37 9.42 15.83 13.02
C LYS A 37 8.45 17.01 13.06
N ILE A 38 7.16 16.77 12.81
CA ILE A 38 6.11 17.81 12.89
C ILE A 38 5.96 18.31 14.33
N ILE A 39 5.85 17.39 15.30
CA ILE A 39 5.65 17.73 16.73
C ILE A 39 6.83 18.53 17.29
N ARG A 40 8.05 18.24 16.84
CA ARG A 40 9.27 18.95 17.29
C ARG A 40 9.45 20.34 16.71
N ARG A 41 8.49 20.83 15.90
CA ARG A 41 8.59 22.18 15.33
C ARG A 41 8.05 23.25 16.28
N ASN A 42 8.77 24.35 16.36
CA ASN A 42 8.30 25.52 17.10
C ASN A 42 7.15 26.27 16.39
N ASN A 43 7.12 26.18 15.05
CA ASN A 43 6.08 26.83 14.23
C ASN A 43 5.12 25.77 13.67
N PRO A 44 3.87 25.68 14.16
CA PRO A 44 2.84 24.76 13.66
C PRO A 44 2.53 25.01 12.18
N SER A 45 2.30 23.94 11.44
CA SER A 45 1.90 24.02 10.04
C SER A 45 1.33 22.69 9.56
N ASP A 46 0.42 22.71 8.59
CA ASP A 46 -0.15 21.51 7.98
C ASP A 46 0.81 20.88 6.97
N PHE A 47 0.87 19.57 6.96
CA PHE A 47 1.71 18.79 6.03
C PHE A 47 0.92 17.63 5.43
N VAL A 48 1.08 17.42 4.14
CA VAL A 48 0.70 16.18 3.48
C VAL A 48 1.85 15.19 3.62
N ILE A 49 1.59 14.06 4.27
CA ILE A 49 2.54 12.96 4.43
C ILE A 49 2.13 11.83 3.51
N SER A 50 2.93 11.58 2.48
CA SER A 50 2.65 10.60 1.43
C SER A 50 3.94 10.14 0.78
N THR A 51 3.89 9.00 0.05
CA THR A 51 5.07 8.52 -0.67
C THR A 51 5.33 9.27 -1.97
N GLY A 52 4.29 9.93 -2.52
CA GLY A 52 4.31 10.53 -3.85
C GLY A 52 4.35 9.51 -4.99
N ARG A 53 4.04 8.24 -4.70
CA ARG A 53 4.06 7.13 -5.67
C ARG A 53 2.74 6.39 -5.66
N SER A 54 2.10 6.30 -6.81
CA SER A 54 0.85 5.55 -6.96
C SER A 54 1.13 4.14 -7.48
N THR A 55 0.52 3.15 -6.85
CA THR A 55 0.67 1.74 -7.23
C THR A 55 -0.71 1.10 -7.44
N LYS A 56 -0.89 0.40 -8.57
CA LYS A 56 -2.13 -0.32 -8.87
C LYS A 56 -2.34 -1.50 -7.91
N LEU A 57 -3.57 -1.69 -7.43
CA LEU A 57 -3.92 -2.82 -6.58
C LEU A 57 -3.57 -4.17 -7.24
N LYS A 58 -3.73 -4.28 -8.56
CA LYS A 58 -3.28 -5.45 -9.34
C LYS A 58 -1.80 -5.77 -9.12
N LYS A 59 -0.90 -4.75 -9.06
CA LYS A 59 0.54 -4.94 -8.80
C LYS A 59 0.75 -5.47 -7.38
N VAL A 60 0.05 -4.90 -6.39
CA VAL A 60 0.10 -5.35 -4.99
C VAL A 60 -0.28 -6.83 -4.87
N ILE A 61 -1.41 -7.22 -5.48
CA ILE A 61 -1.86 -8.62 -5.50
C ILE A 61 -0.81 -9.51 -6.15
N LYS A 62 -0.28 -9.11 -7.33
CA LYS A 62 0.76 -9.88 -8.04
C LYS A 62 1.98 -10.14 -7.14
N ILE A 63 2.50 -9.11 -6.45
CA ILE A 63 3.68 -9.24 -5.58
C ILE A 63 3.40 -10.24 -4.45
N VAL A 64 2.25 -10.08 -3.74
CA VAL A 64 1.89 -10.97 -2.62
C VAL A 64 1.71 -12.41 -3.08
N PHE A 65 1.05 -12.64 -4.21
CA PHE A 65 0.83 -14.00 -4.74
C PHE A 65 2.16 -14.61 -5.21
N SER A 66 3.02 -13.84 -5.88
CA SER A 66 4.34 -14.30 -6.32
C SER A 66 5.22 -14.71 -5.15
N TYR A 67 5.15 -14.02 -3.99
CA TYR A 67 5.87 -14.40 -2.78
C TYR A 67 5.53 -15.83 -2.31
N TYR A 68 4.28 -16.24 -2.47
CA TYR A 68 3.82 -17.60 -2.13
C TYR A 68 3.93 -18.61 -3.29
N GLY A 69 4.55 -18.25 -4.42
CA GLY A 69 4.64 -19.09 -5.62
C GLY A 69 3.28 -19.32 -6.30
N LEU A 70 2.36 -18.36 -6.22
CA LEU A 70 1.01 -18.44 -6.77
C LEU A 70 0.86 -17.51 -7.99
N ASP A 71 0.19 -18.01 -9.04
CA ASP A 71 -0.27 -17.15 -10.12
C ASP A 71 -1.57 -16.43 -9.70
N TYR A 72 -1.49 -15.12 -9.49
CA TYR A 72 -2.62 -14.30 -9.08
C TYR A 72 -3.81 -14.40 -10.05
N LYS A 73 -3.57 -14.60 -11.37
CA LYS A 73 -4.64 -14.72 -12.37
C LYS A 73 -5.51 -15.94 -12.11
N LYS A 74 -4.91 -17.08 -11.69
CA LYS A 74 -5.62 -18.33 -11.39
C LYS A 74 -6.44 -18.23 -10.11
N PHE A 75 -6.00 -17.42 -9.15
CA PHE A 75 -6.58 -17.40 -7.80
C PHE A 75 -7.31 -16.11 -7.44
N THR A 76 -7.39 -15.13 -8.34
CA THR A 76 -8.14 -13.87 -8.12
C THR A 76 -9.40 -13.86 -9.00
N LYS A 77 -10.55 -13.61 -8.38
CA LYS A 77 -11.84 -13.40 -9.06
C LYS A 77 -12.32 -11.97 -8.81
N VAL A 78 -12.35 -11.18 -9.88
CA VAL A 78 -12.92 -9.82 -9.82
C VAL A 78 -14.45 -9.95 -9.82
N ASN A 79 -15.10 -9.33 -8.83
CA ASN A 79 -16.55 -9.33 -8.70
C ASN A 79 -17.08 -7.89 -8.77
N LYS A 80 -17.88 -7.59 -9.78
CA LYS A 80 -18.48 -6.25 -10.01
C LYS A 80 -19.38 -5.80 -8.85
N LYS A 81 -19.95 -6.72 -8.06
CA LYS A 81 -20.75 -6.38 -6.86
C LYS A 81 -19.94 -5.61 -5.80
N PHE A 82 -18.61 -5.73 -5.82
CA PHE A 82 -17.71 -5.00 -4.90
C PHE A 82 -17.18 -3.69 -5.48
N PHE A 83 -17.65 -3.28 -6.67
CA PHE A 83 -17.28 -1.99 -7.24
C PHE A 83 -18.05 -0.88 -6.52
N ARG A 84 -17.35 0.20 -6.21
CA ARG A 84 -17.98 1.38 -5.62
C ARG A 84 -18.55 2.26 -6.72
N LYS A 85 -19.74 2.84 -6.51
CA LYS A 85 -20.41 3.70 -7.48
C LYS A 85 -19.52 4.91 -7.88
N ASN A 86 -18.83 5.51 -6.91
CA ASN A 86 -17.93 6.65 -7.12
C ASN A 86 -16.49 6.22 -6.78
N GLU A 87 -15.91 5.34 -7.59
CA GLU A 87 -14.56 4.83 -7.37
C GLU A 87 -13.49 5.87 -7.78
N ILE A 88 -12.67 6.29 -6.84
CA ILE A 88 -11.48 7.07 -7.14
C ILE A 88 -10.46 6.13 -7.80
N LEU A 89 -10.20 6.32 -9.09
CA LEU A 89 -9.31 5.43 -9.86
C LEU A 89 -7.85 5.60 -9.48
N ASN A 90 -7.43 6.83 -9.15
CA ASN A 90 -6.06 7.12 -8.74
C ASN A 90 -6.03 8.11 -7.58
N SER A 91 -5.25 7.81 -6.56
CA SER A 91 -4.98 8.72 -5.45
C SER A 91 -3.48 8.73 -5.17
N ILE A 92 -2.90 9.93 -5.16
CA ILE A 92 -1.48 10.17 -4.91
C ILE A 92 -1.34 11.47 -4.12
N GLY A 93 -0.52 11.47 -3.08
CA GLY A 93 -0.26 12.65 -2.28
C GLY A 93 0.96 13.42 -2.76
N ASN A 94 0.98 14.73 -2.51
CA ASN A 94 2.13 15.60 -2.77
C ASN A 94 2.78 16.01 -1.45
N SER A 95 3.90 15.38 -1.11
CA SER A 95 4.67 15.63 0.12
C SER A 95 5.82 16.64 -0.06
N ASN A 96 5.82 17.44 -1.10
CA ASN A 96 6.91 18.40 -1.38
C ASN A 96 7.16 19.39 -0.22
N LYS A 97 6.10 19.86 0.46
CA LYS A 97 6.24 20.71 1.64
C LYS A 97 6.96 19.96 2.78
N ALA A 98 6.59 18.71 3.06
CA ALA A 98 7.25 17.89 4.07
C ALA A 98 8.73 17.64 3.71
N LYS A 99 9.03 17.37 2.44
CA LYS A 99 10.41 17.22 1.97
C LYS A 99 11.25 18.48 2.18
N LYS A 100 10.72 19.67 1.82
CA LYS A 100 11.45 20.94 1.94
C LYS A 100 11.61 21.39 3.40
N VAL A 101 10.56 21.30 4.20
CA VAL A 101 10.48 21.91 5.53
C VAL A 101 10.91 20.95 6.65
N LEU A 102 10.60 19.66 6.53
CA LEU A 102 10.94 18.64 7.52
C LEU A 102 12.15 17.79 7.12
N SER A 103 12.71 18.01 5.93
CA SER A 103 13.72 17.10 5.34
C SER A 103 13.25 15.64 5.37
N TRP A 104 11.93 15.43 5.16
CA TRP A 104 11.31 14.13 5.22
C TRP A 104 10.88 13.62 3.84
N LYS A 105 11.14 12.35 3.60
CA LYS A 105 10.59 11.58 2.46
C LYS A 105 10.35 10.14 2.89
N SER A 106 9.34 9.48 2.31
CA SER A 106 9.16 8.04 2.47
C SER A 106 10.37 7.28 1.91
N LYS A 107 10.93 6.37 2.71
CA LYS A 107 12.13 5.57 2.40
C LYS A 107 11.79 4.18 1.88
N THR A 108 10.61 3.66 2.26
CA THR A 108 10.24 2.27 2.02
C THR A 108 9.40 2.15 0.74
N ASN A 109 9.79 1.29 -0.17
CA ASN A 109 9.02 1.00 -1.38
C ASN A 109 7.96 -0.09 -1.14
N ILE A 110 7.02 -0.23 -2.07
CA ILE A 110 5.88 -1.14 -1.92
C ILE A 110 6.31 -2.61 -1.81
N GLU A 111 7.36 -3.02 -2.51
CA GLU A 111 7.88 -4.38 -2.47
C GLU A 111 8.39 -4.73 -1.05
N LYS A 112 9.16 -3.81 -0.43
CA LYS A 112 9.68 -3.97 0.93
C LYS A 112 8.55 -3.93 1.96
N ILE A 113 7.57 -3.02 1.81
CA ILE A 113 6.38 -2.93 2.67
C ILE A 113 5.66 -4.29 2.69
N LEU A 114 5.33 -4.82 1.51
CA LEU A 114 4.60 -6.08 1.41
C LEU A 114 5.39 -7.26 1.96
N LYS A 115 6.72 -7.30 1.73
CA LYS A 115 7.60 -8.31 2.32
C LYS A 115 7.59 -8.25 3.83
N ASN A 116 7.76 -7.06 4.43
CA ASN A 116 7.74 -6.89 5.88
C ASN A 116 6.41 -7.37 6.48
N ILE A 117 5.27 -7.01 5.86
CA ILE A 117 3.94 -7.44 6.32
C ILE A 117 3.77 -8.97 6.22
N ILE A 118 4.25 -9.59 5.14
CA ILE A 118 4.14 -11.04 4.94
C ILE A 118 4.99 -11.80 5.96
N GLU A 119 6.18 -11.29 6.27
CA GLU A 119 7.14 -11.90 7.20
C GLU A 119 6.90 -11.46 8.65
N GLU A 120 5.82 -10.69 8.91
CA GLU A 120 5.46 -10.16 10.24
C GLU A 120 6.57 -9.29 10.87
N ARG A 121 7.43 -8.70 10.02
CA ARG A 121 8.47 -7.76 10.43
C ARG A 121 7.89 -6.34 10.46
N LEU A 122 7.17 -6.03 11.52
CA LEU A 122 6.45 -4.75 11.63
C LEU A 122 7.37 -3.59 12.08
N PHE A 123 8.52 -3.92 12.65
CA PHE A 123 9.51 -2.95 13.16
C PHE A 123 10.94 -3.36 12.81
#